data_2134666bc707f2b3bfd0d4efda9f9b7d
#
_entry.id   2134666bc707f2b3bfd0d4efda9f9b7d
#
_cell.length_a   1.000
_cell.length_b   1.000
_cell.length_c   1.000
_cell.angle_alpha   90.00
_cell.angle_beta   90.00
_cell.angle_gamma   90.00
#
_symmetry.space_group_name_H-M   'P 1'
#
loop_
_entity.id
_entity.type
_entity.pdbx_description
1 polymer ?
#
loop_
_entity_poly.entity_id
_entity_poly.type
_entity_poly.pdbx_seq_one_letter_code
_entity_poly.pdbx_strand_id
1 'polypeptide(L)'
;MAVYSLVLNPFFMKKEMVSSRYLPYSVVFSKPTFTSWVRKIITTEVISSLLIILFIYTSLSKLSAYDNFTAQLSKSPFITSYANSIAWSIPTVEILISLLLVIKKTRLIGLYASFFLMSLFTAYLIIMLNFSYHIPCSCGGVLQYLSWNEHIVFNAFFIVIAGAGVLLKTNEMAPQ
;
A
#
# COMPACT_ATOMS: atom_id res chain seq x y z
N MET A 1 -16.36 -62.24 42.83
CA MET A 1 -17.42 -61.26 42.55
C MET A 1 -16.81 -59.88 42.38
N ALA A 2 -16.21 -59.57 41.28
CA ALA A 2 -15.66 -58.23 41.02
C ALA A 2 -15.34 -58.03 39.50
N VAL A 3 -16.26 -58.37 38.62
CA VAL A 3 -16.06 -58.22 37.16
C VAL A 3 -17.22 -57.49 36.47
N TYR A 4 -18.24 -57.07 37.21
CA TYR A 4 -19.46 -56.49 36.60
C TYR A 4 -19.62 -54.94 36.70
N SER A 5 -18.59 -54.20 37.13
CA SER A 5 -18.74 -52.76 37.31
C SER A 5 -18.04 -51.89 36.28
N LEU A 6 -17.55 -52.41 35.16
CA LEU A 6 -16.71 -51.67 34.18
C LEU A 6 -17.33 -51.47 32.83
N VAL A 7 -18.64 -51.78 32.64
CA VAL A 7 -19.23 -51.82 31.28
C VAL A 7 -20.22 -50.67 30.99
N LEU A 8 -20.56 -49.83 31.93
CA LEU A 8 -21.55 -48.77 31.65
C LEU A 8 -21.08 -47.36 32.11
N ASN A 9 -20.02 -46.86 31.50
CA ASN A 9 -19.79 -45.43 31.58
C ASN A 9 -19.98 -44.82 30.18
N PRO A 10 -21.17 -44.27 29.87
CA PRO A 10 -21.47 -43.66 28.56
C PRO A 10 -20.58 -42.46 28.25
N PHE A 11 -19.85 -41.98 29.28
CA PHE A 11 -18.95 -40.85 29.12
C PHE A 11 -17.61 -41.23 28.44
N PHE A 12 -17.18 -42.49 28.56
CA PHE A 12 -15.94 -42.97 27.95
C PHE A 12 -16.10 -43.24 26.44
N MET A 13 -17.26 -43.74 26.01
CA MET A 13 -17.53 -43.97 24.59
C MET A 13 -17.72 -42.69 23.79
N LYS A 14 -18.17 -41.60 24.44
CA LYS A 14 -18.34 -40.31 23.75
C LYS A 14 -17.02 -39.63 23.46
N LYS A 15 -15.95 -39.91 24.22
CA LYS A 15 -14.63 -39.33 24.02
C LYS A 15 -13.86 -39.96 22.86
N GLU A 16 -14.04 -41.23 22.64
CA GLU A 16 -13.38 -41.96 21.51
C GLU A 16 -14.03 -41.61 20.16
N MET A 17 -15.36 -41.44 20.12
CA MET A 17 -16.09 -41.17 18.88
C MET A 17 -15.93 -39.69 18.38
N VAL A 18 -15.57 -38.76 19.28
CA VAL A 18 -15.30 -37.38 18.92
C VAL A 18 -13.85 -37.20 18.43
N SER A 19 -12.92 -38.06 18.86
CA SER A 19 -11.50 -37.98 18.46
C SER A 19 -11.25 -38.46 17.03
N SER A 20 -12.14 -39.22 16.42
CA SER A 20 -11.93 -39.83 15.10
C SER A 20 -12.46 -39.00 13.93
N ARG A 21 -13.09 -37.88 14.18
CA ARG A 21 -13.71 -37.05 13.13
C ARG A 21 -13.01 -35.70 12.84
N TYR A 22 -11.95 -35.41 13.56
CA TYR A 22 -11.01 -34.36 13.16
C TYR A 22 -9.89 -35.02 12.36
N LEU A 23 -10.08 -35.12 11.05
CA LEU A 23 -8.96 -35.20 10.13
C LEU A 23 -8.04 -34.04 10.50
N PRO A 24 -6.77 -34.29 10.85
CA PRO A 24 -5.83 -33.19 10.94
C PRO A 24 -5.77 -32.59 9.53
N TYR A 25 -6.46 -31.47 9.33
CA TYR A 25 -6.10 -30.57 8.27
C TYR A 25 -4.69 -30.11 8.65
N SER A 26 -3.73 -30.95 8.31
CA SER A 26 -2.34 -30.56 8.23
C SER A 26 -2.30 -29.51 7.13
N VAL A 27 -2.55 -28.26 7.53
CA VAL A 27 -2.08 -27.13 6.77
C VAL A 27 -0.58 -27.41 6.65
N VAL A 28 -0.19 -27.94 5.51
CA VAL A 28 1.21 -28.04 5.12
C VAL A 28 1.66 -26.60 4.93
N PHE A 29 1.99 -25.96 6.05
CA PHE A 29 2.79 -24.75 6.04
C PHE A 29 4.15 -25.17 5.50
N SER A 30 4.24 -25.21 4.19
CA SER A 30 5.50 -25.31 3.49
C SER A 30 6.37 -24.17 4.02
N LYS A 31 7.38 -24.50 4.82
CA LYS A 31 8.39 -23.53 5.25
C LYS A 31 8.88 -22.82 4.01
N PRO A 32 8.83 -21.48 3.96
CA PRO A 32 9.29 -20.77 2.79
C PRO A 32 10.75 -21.19 2.51
N THR A 33 10.99 -21.71 1.32
CA THR A 33 12.33 -22.08 0.91
C THR A 33 13.19 -20.80 0.92
N PHE A 34 14.49 -20.92 1.24
CA PHE A 34 15.43 -19.79 1.26
C PHE A 34 15.30 -18.92 0.00
N THR A 35 15.11 -19.53 -1.16
CA THR A 35 14.86 -18.84 -2.45
C THR A 35 13.61 -18.00 -2.46
N SER A 36 12.53 -18.43 -1.83
CA SER A 36 11.27 -17.66 -1.76
C SER A 36 11.41 -16.44 -0.85
N TRP A 37 12.15 -16.58 0.24
CA TRP A 37 12.44 -15.49 1.17
C TRP A 37 13.34 -14.40 0.52
N VAL A 38 14.41 -14.81 -0.14
CA VAL A 38 15.29 -13.90 -0.89
C VAL A 38 14.51 -13.16 -1.99
N ARG A 39 13.65 -13.86 -2.72
CA ARG A 39 12.80 -13.25 -3.75
C ARG A 39 11.87 -12.18 -3.16
N LYS A 40 11.23 -12.42 -2.03
CA LYS A 40 10.36 -11.44 -1.36
C LYS A 40 11.14 -10.18 -0.97
N ILE A 41 12.32 -10.32 -0.37
CA ILE A 41 13.15 -9.17 0.01
C ILE A 41 13.54 -8.36 -1.23
N ILE A 42 14.03 -9.00 -2.28
CA ILE A 42 14.43 -8.30 -3.52
C ILE A 42 13.23 -7.56 -4.12
N THR A 43 12.05 -8.19 -4.14
CA THR A 43 10.83 -7.54 -4.67
C THR A 43 10.43 -6.32 -3.84
N THR A 44 10.48 -6.40 -2.50
CA THR A 44 10.16 -5.26 -1.62
C THR A 44 11.17 -4.11 -1.78
N GLU A 45 12.46 -4.42 -1.96
CA GLU A 45 13.50 -3.41 -2.22
C GLU A 45 13.27 -2.70 -3.56
N VAL A 46 12.95 -3.45 -4.61
CA VAL A 46 12.65 -2.88 -5.94
C VAL A 46 11.40 -1.98 -5.89
N ILE A 47 10.32 -2.45 -5.27
CA ILE A 47 9.09 -1.67 -5.10
C ILE A 47 9.37 -0.36 -4.35
N SER A 48 10.09 -0.44 -3.23
CA SER A 48 10.43 0.75 -2.45
C SER A 48 11.29 1.73 -3.25
N SER A 49 12.27 1.24 -4.02
CA SER A 49 13.13 2.08 -4.86
C SER A 49 12.34 2.80 -5.96
N LEU A 50 11.40 2.11 -6.61
CA LEU A 50 10.53 2.73 -7.62
C LEU A 50 9.67 3.84 -7.03
N LEU A 51 9.07 3.62 -5.85
CA LEU A 51 8.27 4.62 -5.14
C LEU A 51 9.11 5.81 -4.69
N ILE A 52 10.34 5.59 -4.20
CA ILE A 52 11.27 6.65 -3.82
C ILE A 52 11.59 7.52 -5.03
N ILE A 53 11.96 6.92 -6.15
CA ILE A 53 12.28 7.65 -7.38
C ILE A 53 11.07 8.48 -7.84
N LEU A 54 9.88 7.89 -7.82
CA LEU A 54 8.65 8.57 -8.18
C LEU A 54 8.41 9.81 -7.30
N PHE A 55 8.41 9.65 -5.98
CA PHE A 55 8.09 10.75 -5.06
C PHE A 55 9.17 11.83 -5.05
N ILE A 56 10.45 11.48 -5.12
CA ILE A 56 11.53 12.46 -5.25
C ILE A 56 11.38 13.24 -6.55
N TYR A 57 11.16 12.56 -7.67
CA TYR A 57 10.97 13.20 -8.96
C TYR A 57 9.77 14.17 -8.95
N THR A 58 8.60 13.72 -8.47
CA THR A 58 7.39 14.54 -8.43
C THR A 58 7.50 15.72 -7.48
N SER A 59 8.15 15.55 -6.32
CA SER A 59 8.36 16.62 -5.35
C SER A 59 9.32 17.69 -5.90
N LEU A 60 10.45 17.28 -6.49
CA LEU A 60 11.40 18.21 -7.12
C LEU A 60 10.77 18.97 -8.28
N SER A 61 9.98 18.29 -9.10
CA SER A 61 9.27 18.93 -10.22
C SER A 61 8.28 20.00 -9.74
N LYS A 62 7.52 19.74 -8.67
CA LYS A 62 6.60 20.72 -8.07
C LYS A 62 7.34 21.89 -7.45
N LEU A 63 8.46 21.65 -6.78
CA LEU A 63 9.28 22.71 -6.18
C LEU A 63 9.96 23.57 -7.25
N SER A 64 10.46 22.98 -8.33
CA SER A 64 11.08 23.71 -9.44
C SER A 64 10.11 24.61 -10.21
N ALA A 65 8.83 24.25 -10.24
CA ALA A 65 7.76 24.99 -10.91
C ALA A 65 6.70 25.49 -9.90
N TYR A 66 7.13 25.94 -8.73
CA TYR A 66 6.27 26.26 -7.59
C TYR A 66 5.16 27.26 -7.94
N ASP A 67 5.48 28.33 -8.63
CA ASP A 67 4.52 29.39 -9.01
C ASP A 67 3.42 28.82 -9.93
N ASN A 68 3.81 28.01 -10.91
CA ASN A 68 2.87 27.35 -11.81
C ASN A 68 2.00 26.33 -11.05
N PHE A 69 2.60 25.58 -10.12
CA PHE A 69 1.90 24.62 -9.30
C PHE A 69 0.85 25.28 -8.40
N THR A 70 1.23 26.38 -7.72
CA THR A 70 0.33 27.16 -6.88
C THR A 70 -0.79 27.81 -7.69
N ALA A 71 -0.46 28.38 -8.86
CA ALA A 71 -1.45 28.99 -9.76
C ALA A 71 -2.48 27.96 -10.27
N GLN A 72 -2.06 26.72 -10.52
CA GLN A 72 -2.96 25.63 -10.91
C GLN A 72 -3.86 25.19 -9.76
N LEU A 73 -3.33 25.05 -8.54
CA LEU A 73 -4.12 24.75 -7.34
C LEU A 73 -5.17 25.83 -7.06
N SER A 74 -4.82 27.10 -7.28
CA SER A 74 -5.74 28.24 -7.09
C SER A 74 -6.91 28.24 -8.07
N LYS A 75 -6.81 27.56 -9.22
CA LYS A 75 -7.91 27.39 -10.19
C LYS A 75 -8.87 26.26 -9.81
N SER A 76 -8.54 25.44 -8.82
CA SER A 76 -9.40 24.37 -8.35
C SER A 76 -10.50 24.93 -7.46
N PRO A 77 -11.78 24.68 -7.73
CA PRO A 77 -12.92 25.24 -6.96
C PRO A 77 -12.94 24.77 -5.51
N PHE A 78 -12.29 23.66 -5.19
CA PHE A 78 -12.34 23.04 -3.86
C PHE A 78 -11.22 23.51 -2.91
N ILE A 79 -10.07 23.97 -3.44
CA ILE A 79 -8.87 24.21 -2.65
C ILE A 79 -8.26 25.59 -2.85
N THR A 80 -8.93 26.51 -3.55
CA THR A 80 -8.43 27.86 -3.86
C THR A 80 -7.94 28.59 -2.63
N SER A 81 -8.68 28.58 -1.53
CA SER A 81 -8.35 29.29 -0.29
C SER A 81 -7.10 28.73 0.42
N TYR A 82 -6.73 27.47 0.14
CA TYR A 82 -5.61 26.78 0.77
C TYR A 82 -4.48 26.44 -0.19
N ALA A 83 -4.54 26.97 -1.43
CA ALA A 83 -3.62 26.63 -2.52
C ALA A 83 -2.15 26.74 -2.11
N ASN A 84 -1.75 27.84 -1.46
CA ASN A 84 -0.38 28.07 -1.03
C ASN A 84 0.07 27.08 0.04
N SER A 85 -0.77 26.79 1.03
CA SER A 85 -0.46 25.81 2.09
C SER A 85 -0.34 24.40 1.53
N ILE A 86 -1.23 24.02 0.61
CA ILE A 86 -1.23 22.72 -0.06
C ILE A 86 -0.01 22.58 -0.97
N ALA A 87 0.36 23.65 -1.69
CA ALA A 87 1.51 23.68 -2.58
C ALA A 87 2.84 23.37 -1.85
N TRP A 88 2.97 23.75 -0.59
CA TRP A 88 4.10 23.40 0.27
C TRP A 88 3.96 22.01 0.91
N SER A 89 2.75 21.67 1.35
CA SER A 89 2.49 20.43 2.10
C SER A 89 2.73 19.19 1.24
N ILE A 90 2.29 19.21 -0.03
CA ILE A 90 2.39 18.03 -0.91
C ILE A 90 3.84 17.61 -1.14
N PRO A 91 4.76 18.49 -1.64
CA PRO A 91 6.16 18.08 -1.82
C PRO A 91 6.84 17.67 -0.52
N THR A 92 6.50 18.32 0.59
CA THR A 92 7.05 17.96 1.91
C THR A 92 6.63 16.55 2.31
N VAL A 93 5.36 16.19 2.16
CA VAL A 93 4.86 14.84 2.46
C VAL A 93 5.48 13.80 1.53
N GLU A 94 5.65 14.09 0.24
CA GLU A 94 6.31 13.19 -0.72
C GLU A 94 7.76 12.89 -0.31
N ILE A 95 8.51 13.92 0.12
CA ILE A 95 9.89 13.77 0.61
C ILE A 95 9.91 12.94 1.90
N LEU A 96 9.01 13.22 2.85
CA LEU A 96 8.92 12.45 4.10
C LEU A 96 8.61 10.98 3.85
N ILE A 97 7.69 10.67 2.94
CA ILE A 97 7.38 9.29 2.56
C ILE A 97 8.59 8.62 1.93
N SER A 98 9.32 9.32 1.06
CA SER A 98 10.56 8.80 0.47
C SER A 98 11.58 8.46 1.55
N LEU A 99 11.73 9.32 2.57
CA LEU A 99 12.63 9.07 3.69
C LEU A 99 12.22 7.85 4.51
N LEU A 100 10.91 7.69 4.78
CA LEU A 100 10.37 6.51 5.46
C LEU A 100 10.62 5.22 4.68
N LEU A 101 10.56 5.25 3.35
CA LEU A 101 10.84 4.11 2.48
C LEU A 101 12.31 3.70 2.48
N VAL A 102 13.24 4.66 2.56
CA VAL A 102 14.70 4.40 2.63
C VAL A 102 15.06 3.65 3.90
N ILE A 103 14.47 4.01 5.04
CA ILE A 103 14.77 3.43 6.34
C ILE A 103 14.06 2.10 6.49
N LYS A 104 14.81 0.99 6.58
CA LYS A 104 14.26 -0.38 6.66
C LYS A 104 13.26 -0.59 7.80
N LYS A 105 13.45 0.09 8.94
CA LYS A 105 12.57 -0.02 10.11
C LYS A 105 11.19 0.62 9.89
N THR A 106 11.13 1.72 9.16
CA THR A 106 9.91 2.49 8.90
C THR A 106 9.30 2.21 7.53
N ARG A 107 9.93 1.36 6.74
CA ARG A 107 9.51 1.05 5.35
C ARG A 107 8.05 0.61 5.23
N LEU A 108 7.54 -0.18 6.16
CA LEU A 108 6.13 -0.59 6.14
C LEU A 108 5.20 0.62 6.26
N ILE A 109 5.52 1.56 7.15
CA ILE A 109 4.76 2.81 7.30
C ILE A 109 4.86 3.63 6.00
N GLY A 110 6.06 3.71 5.41
CA GLY A 110 6.28 4.36 4.12
C GLY A 110 5.44 3.75 2.98
N LEU A 111 5.32 2.42 2.91
CA LEU A 111 4.50 1.72 1.92
C LEU A 111 2.99 2.02 2.12
N TYR A 112 2.49 1.99 3.34
CA TYR A 112 1.11 2.38 3.65
C TYR A 112 0.85 3.85 3.29
N ALA A 113 1.75 4.74 3.65
CA ALA A 113 1.63 6.16 3.34
C ALA A 113 1.66 6.40 1.81
N SER A 114 2.51 5.68 1.07
CA SER A 114 2.55 5.72 -0.39
C SER A 114 1.23 5.26 -1.01
N PHE A 115 0.71 4.13 -0.56
CA PHE A 115 -0.58 3.61 -1.01
C PHE A 115 -1.71 4.62 -0.78
N PHE A 116 -1.78 5.19 0.41
CA PHE A 116 -2.79 6.17 0.77
C PHE A 116 -2.66 7.45 -0.04
N LEU A 117 -1.46 8.02 -0.16
CA LEU A 117 -1.22 9.27 -0.90
C LEU A 117 -1.55 9.12 -2.38
N MET A 118 -1.12 8.03 -3.03
CA MET A 118 -1.43 7.75 -4.44
C MET A 118 -2.93 7.54 -4.66
N SER A 119 -3.61 6.88 -3.73
CA SER A 119 -5.07 6.72 -3.77
C SER A 119 -5.79 8.06 -3.65
N LEU A 120 -5.32 8.94 -2.75
CA LEU A 120 -5.86 10.28 -2.56
C LEU A 120 -5.68 11.13 -3.83
N PHE A 121 -4.51 11.11 -4.46
CA PHE A 121 -4.27 11.81 -5.71
C PHE A 121 -5.16 11.31 -6.84
N THR A 122 -5.32 10.01 -6.95
CA THR A 122 -6.19 9.42 -7.97
C THR A 122 -7.66 9.80 -7.76
N ALA A 123 -8.13 9.75 -6.52
CA ALA A 123 -9.48 10.17 -6.16
C ALA A 123 -9.71 11.66 -6.49
N TYR A 124 -8.73 12.52 -6.14
CA TYR A 124 -8.78 13.94 -6.48
C TYR A 124 -8.86 14.16 -8.01
N LEU A 125 -8.04 13.47 -8.79
CA LEU A 125 -8.09 13.56 -10.25
C LEU A 125 -9.45 13.12 -10.81
N ILE A 126 -10.01 12.02 -10.33
CA ILE A 126 -11.33 11.53 -10.76
C ILE A 126 -12.42 12.55 -10.45
N ILE A 127 -12.40 13.15 -9.25
CA ILE A 127 -13.36 14.19 -8.85
C ILE A 127 -13.22 15.42 -9.77
N MET A 128 -11.98 15.85 -10.03
CA MET A 128 -11.74 17.01 -10.89
C MET A 128 -12.20 16.77 -12.32
N LEU A 129 -11.98 15.58 -12.87
CA LEU A 129 -12.41 15.21 -14.22
C LEU A 129 -13.93 15.18 -14.37
N ASN A 130 -14.68 14.85 -13.32
CA ASN A 130 -16.15 14.74 -13.38
C ASN A 130 -16.87 16.03 -13.01
N PHE A 131 -16.27 16.89 -12.16
CA PHE A 131 -16.96 18.03 -11.56
C PHE A 131 -16.32 19.39 -11.84
N SER A 132 -15.20 19.47 -12.55
CA SER A 132 -14.52 20.74 -12.83
C SER A 132 -14.47 21.04 -14.32
N TYR A 133 -14.82 22.29 -14.68
CA TYR A 133 -14.64 22.82 -16.04
C TYR A 133 -13.16 23.12 -16.38
N HIS A 134 -12.32 23.31 -15.36
CA HIS A 134 -10.87 23.52 -15.49
C HIS A 134 -10.14 22.46 -14.70
N ILE A 135 -9.38 21.63 -15.41
CA ILE A 135 -8.61 20.55 -14.79
C ILE A 135 -7.18 21.06 -14.63
N PRO A 136 -6.77 21.42 -13.40
CA PRO A 136 -5.41 21.84 -13.15
C PRO A 136 -4.48 20.61 -13.24
N CYS A 137 -3.59 20.59 -14.23
CA CYS A 137 -2.56 19.57 -14.34
C CYS A 137 -1.41 19.91 -13.39
N SER A 138 -1.42 19.36 -12.19
CA SER A 138 -0.52 19.74 -11.11
C SER A 138 0.55 18.71 -10.77
N CYS A 139 0.70 17.65 -11.59
CA CYS A 139 1.66 16.59 -11.28
C CYS A 139 3.11 16.94 -11.62
N GLY A 140 3.33 18.04 -12.37
CA GLY A 140 4.66 18.56 -12.70
C GLY A 140 5.51 17.66 -13.61
N GLY A 141 6.53 18.25 -14.22
CA GLY A 141 7.52 17.51 -15.02
C GLY A 141 6.95 16.77 -16.23
N VAL A 142 7.47 15.58 -16.51
CA VAL A 142 7.06 14.75 -17.66
C VAL A 142 5.61 14.32 -17.55
N LEU A 143 5.04 14.19 -16.34
CA LEU A 143 3.66 13.74 -16.15
C LEU A 143 2.61 14.73 -16.70
N GLN A 144 2.97 16.01 -16.88
CA GLN A 144 2.08 17.01 -17.48
C GLN A 144 1.78 16.76 -18.97
N TYR A 145 2.61 15.95 -19.64
CA TYR A 145 2.42 15.60 -21.07
C TYR A 145 1.54 14.38 -21.26
N LEU A 146 1.20 13.65 -20.20
CA LEU A 146 0.30 12.51 -20.25
C LEU A 146 -1.14 12.98 -20.41
N SER A 147 -1.90 12.26 -21.21
CA SER A 147 -3.35 12.41 -21.24
C SER A 147 -3.97 12.02 -19.89
N TRP A 148 -5.17 12.50 -19.58
CA TRP A 148 -5.83 12.24 -18.30
C TRP A 148 -6.03 10.76 -18.01
N ASN A 149 -6.36 9.97 -19.04
CA ASN A 149 -6.53 8.53 -18.91
C ASN A 149 -5.19 7.84 -18.59
N GLU A 150 -4.12 8.22 -19.28
CA GLU A 150 -2.78 7.69 -19.02
C GLU A 150 -2.31 8.02 -17.60
N HIS A 151 -2.65 9.21 -17.11
CA HIS A 151 -2.31 9.63 -15.76
C HIS A 151 -3.02 8.76 -14.70
N ILE A 152 -4.31 8.48 -14.89
CA ILE A 152 -5.07 7.60 -13.99
C ILE A 152 -4.49 6.18 -14.02
N VAL A 153 -4.18 5.65 -15.21
CA VAL A 153 -3.58 4.31 -15.36
C VAL A 153 -2.21 4.25 -14.70
N PHE A 154 -1.39 5.27 -14.86
CA PHE A 154 -0.09 5.39 -14.21
C PHE A 154 -0.22 5.36 -12.68
N ASN A 155 -1.12 6.18 -12.12
CA ASN A 155 -1.38 6.19 -10.69
C ASN A 155 -1.91 4.86 -10.18
N ALA A 156 -2.87 4.23 -10.88
CA ALA A 156 -3.43 2.93 -10.54
C ALA A 156 -2.34 1.85 -10.49
N PHE A 157 -1.41 1.85 -11.44
CA PHE A 157 -0.25 0.97 -11.45
C PHE A 157 0.59 1.09 -10.16
N PHE A 158 0.91 2.32 -9.75
CA PHE A 158 1.68 2.55 -8.52
C PHE A 158 0.89 2.24 -7.24
N ILE A 159 -0.43 2.40 -7.23
CA ILE A 159 -1.29 1.96 -6.13
C ILE A 159 -1.20 0.44 -5.96
N VAL A 160 -1.30 -0.32 -7.05
CA VAL A 160 -1.17 -1.78 -7.03
C VAL A 160 0.21 -2.21 -6.55
N ILE A 161 1.27 -1.56 -7.04
CA ILE A 161 2.66 -1.84 -6.61
C ILE A 161 2.84 -1.54 -5.11
N ALA A 162 2.35 -0.40 -4.62
CA ALA A 162 2.45 -0.04 -3.21
C ALA A 162 1.67 -1.05 -2.33
N GLY A 163 0.46 -1.44 -2.74
CA GLY A 163 -0.34 -2.46 -2.06
C GLY A 163 0.36 -3.82 -2.01
N ALA A 164 0.94 -4.26 -3.13
CA ALA A 164 1.76 -5.47 -3.18
C ALA A 164 2.96 -5.39 -2.23
N GLY A 165 3.63 -4.24 -2.18
CA GLY A 165 4.73 -3.98 -1.25
C GLY A 165 4.31 -4.09 0.22
N VAL A 166 3.14 -3.56 0.57
CA VAL A 166 2.55 -3.70 1.92
C VAL A 166 2.34 -5.17 2.26
N LEU A 167 1.67 -5.93 1.39
CA LEU A 167 1.38 -7.35 1.63
C LEU A 167 2.66 -8.18 1.77
N LEU A 168 3.64 -7.95 0.92
CA LEU A 168 4.93 -8.65 0.98
C LEU A 168 5.65 -8.35 2.30
N LYS A 169 5.70 -7.06 2.69
CA LYS A 169 6.40 -6.63 3.90
C LYS A 169 5.71 -7.12 5.17
N THR A 170 4.38 -7.11 5.21
CA THR A 170 3.60 -7.65 6.33
C THR A 170 3.85 -9.15 6.50
N ASN A 171 3.89 -9.90 5.41
CA ASN A 171 4.19 -11.34 5.43
C ASN A 171 5.64 -11.68 5.85
N GLU A 172 6.58 -10.74 5.69
CA GLU A 172 7.95 -10.90 6.20
C GLU A 172 8.02 -10.75 7.73
N MET A 173 7.13 -9.95 8.31
CA MET A 173 7.11 -9.64 9.74
C MET A 173 6.19 -10.54 10.56
N ALA A 174 5.34 -11.36 9.92
CA ALA A 174 4.49 -12.31 10.61
C ALA A 174 5.36 -13.35 11.35
N PRO A 175 5.17 -13.56 12.66
CA PRO A 175 5.90 -14.59 13.40
C PRO A 175 5.57 -15.96 12.82
N GLN A 176 6.60 -16.76 12.55
CA GLN A 176 6.51 -18.16 12.10
C GLN A 176 6.33 -19.09 13.30
#